data_aa00dad628bb40dcc091d6a069b1842c
#
_entry.id   aa00dad628bb40dcc091d6a069b1842c
#
_cell.length_a   1.000
_cell.length_b   1.000
_cell.length_c   1.000
_cell.angle_alpha   90.00
_cell.angle_beta   90.00
_cell.angle_gamma   90.00
#
_symmetry.space_group_name_H-M   'P 1'
#
loop_
_entity.id
_entity.type
_entity.pdbx_description
1 polymer ?
#
loop_
_entity_poly.entity_id
_entity_poly.type
_entity_poly.pdbx_seq_one_letter_code
_entity_poly.pdbx_strand_id
1 'polypeptide(L)'
;MKGQTGAFLSGGLDSTTVAGMLKTTAGSAPTFTIGFDEPKYDESEFARISSEHFATDHKELILSPEFVKDALLKITEYLDEPFGNSSVIPTYYCAALARKHGIETLLAGDGGDELFAGNTRYVDQAVFERYDAIPGVVRRALDVGYAVAPILQKTPIARKGYGYISKAKMGLPDRLQAYNFLNQFSPEPVFNETLLGKVDQAEPWD
;
A
#
# COMPACT_ATOMS: atom_id res chain seq x y z
N MET A 1 -15.24 24.25 1.17
CA MET A 1 -14.29 23.91 2.26
C MET A 1 -13.39 25.12 2.44
N LYS A 2 -13.60 25.92 3.50
CA LYS A 2 -12.82 27.14 3.73
C LYS A 2 -11.72 26.84 4.76
N GLY A 3 -10.47 26.94 4.34
CA GLY A 3 -9.31 27.18 5.21
C GLY A 3 -8.72 26.03 6.05
N GLN A 4 -9.38 24.87 6.15
CA GLN A 4 -8.97 23.78 7.05
C GLN A 4 -8.60 22.48 6.30
N THR A 5 -8.59 22.50 4.98
CA THR A 5 -8.27 21.33 4.15
C THR A 5 -6.95 21.54 3.44
N GLY A 6 -6.06 20.58 3.58
CA GLY A 6 -4.79 20.46 2.86
C GLY A 6 -4.67 19.13 2.15
N ALA A 7 -3.52 18.84 1.56
CA ALA A 7 -3.25 17.58 0.91
C ALA A 7 -1.85 17.06 1.25
N PHE A 8 -1.71 15.75 1.32
CA PHE A 8 -0.42 15.08 1.22
C PHE A 8 0.18 15.34 -0.16
N LEU A 9 1.48 15.55 -0.25
CA LEU A 9 2.18 15.73 -1.52
C LEU A 9 3.50 14.95 -1.47
N SER A 10 3.57 13.83 -2.17
CA SER A 10 4.78 13.02 -2.33
C SER A 10 5.52 13.29 -3.64
N GLY A 11 4.88 14.03 -4.57
CA GLY A 11 5.38 14.18 -5.94
C GLY A 11 5.01 13.02 -6.87
N GLY A 12 4.40 11.94 -6.34
CA GLY A 12 3.78 10.90 -7.14
C GLY A 12 2.52 11.41 -7.87
N LEU A 13 2.10 10.69 -8.93
CA LEU A 13 0.99 11.11 -9.79
C LEU A 13 -0.30 11.37 -9.01
N ASP A 14 -0.67 10.47 -8.09
CA ASP A 14 -1.95 10.51 -7.38
C ASP A 14 -2.01 11.68 -6.41
N SER A 15 -1.01 11.83 -5.52
CA SER A 15 -0.94 12.94 -4.58
C SER A 15 -0.84 14.30 -5.28
N THR A 16 -0.10 14.36 -6.40
CA THR A 16 0.05 15.57 -7.22
C THR A 16 -1.29 15.94 -7.87
N THR A 17 -2.03 14.96 -8.37
CA THR A 17 -3.37 15.18 -8.95
C THR A 17 -4.33 15.71 -7.88
N VAL A 18 -4.36 15.12 -6.70
CA VAL A 18 -5.21 15.57 -5.59
C VAL A 18 -4.87 17.01 -5.18
N ALA A 19 -3.59 17.34 -5.04
CA ALA A 19 -3.14 18.68 -4.69
C ALA A 19 -3.51 19.72 -5.76
N GLY A 20 -3.33 19.38 -7.06
CA GLY A 20 -3.71 20.22 -8.19
C GLY A 20 -5.22 20.45 -8.26
N MET A 21 -6.02 19.41 -8.02
CA MET A 21 -7.49 19.53 -7.97
C MET A 21 -7.96 20.36 -6.78
N LEU A 22 -7.34 20.20 -5.61
CA LEU A 22 -7.62 21.03 -4.44
C LEU A 22 -7.34 22.51 -4.76
N LYS A 23 -6.20 22.80 -5.38
CA LYS A 23 -5.84 24.17 -5.80
C LYS A 23 -6.86 24.75 -6.77
N THR A 24 -7.27 23.97 -7.76
CA THR A 24 -8.20 24.41 -8.80
C THR A 24 -9.61 24.69 -8.24
N THR A 25 -10.07 23.83 -7.33
CA THR A 25 -11.45 23.89 -6.80
C THR A 25 -11.59 24.85 -5.62
N ALA A 26 -10.59 24.93 -4.74
CA ALA A 26 -10.63 25.76 -3.53
C ALA A 26 -9.86 27.08 -3.66
N GLY A 27 -9.09 27.29 -4.73
CA GLY A 27 -8.23 28.47 -4.93
C GLY A 27 -6.98 28.49 -4.06
N SER A 28 -6.92 27.66 -3.02
CA SER A 28 -5.81 27.48 -2.10
C SER A 28 -5.58 26.01 -1.83
N ALA A 29 -4.32 25.58 -1.75
CA ALA A 29 -3.94 24.22 -1.45
C ALA A 29 -2.71 24.22 -0.51
N PRO A 30 -2.90 24.21 0.81
CA PRO A 30 -1.84 23.85 1.73
C PRO A 30 -1.42 22.39 1.48
N THR A 31 -0.13 22.17 1.22
CA THR A 31 0.41 20.83 0.93
C THR A 31 1.53 20.47 1.88
N PHE A 32 1.64 19.20 2.21
CA PHE A 32 2.56 18.71 3.23
C PHE A 32 3.34 17.51 2.72
N THR A 33 4.65 17.55 2.91
CA THR A 33 5.59 16.50 2.53
C THR A 33 6.45 16.10 3.72
N ILE A 34 6.73 14.82 3.81
CA ILE A 34 7.75 14.27 4.68
C ILE A 34 8.88 13.77 3.80
N GLY A 35 10.06 14.37 3.99
CA GLY A 35 11.31 13.89 3.40
C GLY A 35 12.12 13.08 4.41
N PHE A 36 13.19 12.47 3.93
CA PHE A 36 14.10 11.66 4.74
C PHE A 36 15.54 12.09 4.52
N ASP A 37 16.34 12.01 5.59
CA ASP A 37 17.79 12.29 5.52
C ASP A 37 18.58 11.19 4.78
N GLU A 38 17.91 10.23 4.20
CA GLU A 38 18.45 9.17 3.36
C GLU A 38 17.99 9.37 1.91
N PRO A 39 18.87 9.74 0.97
CA PRO A 39 18.51 10.08 -0.41
C PRO A 39 17.73 9.00 -1.17
N LYS A 40 17.92 7.73 -0.80
CA LYS A 40 17.23 6.61 -1.42
C LYS A 40 15.72 6.62 -1.15
N TYR A 41 15.30 7.23 -0.08
CA TYR A 41 13.90 7.27 0.37
C TYR A 41 13.31 8.68 0.32
N ASP A 42 14.11 9.68 -0.08
CA ASP A 42 13.66 11.07 -0.15
C ASP A 42 13.07 11.38 -1.53
N GLU A 43 11.79 11.67 -1.57
CA GLU A 43 11.04 12.10 -2.76
C GLU A 43 10.69 13.60 -2.71
N SER A 44 11.24 14.35 -1.77
CA SER A 44 10.89 15.76 -1.54
C SER A 44 11.16 16.66 -2.76
N GLU A 45 12.13 16.33 -3.60
CA GLU A 45 12.39 17.05 -4.85
C GLU A 45 11.18 17.01 -5.79
N PHE A 46 10.57 15.85 -5.99
CA PHE A 46 9.37 15.70 -6.82
C PHE A 46 8.17 16.45 -6.25
N ALA A 47 8.04 16.45 -4.91
CA ALA A 47 7.00 17.20 -4.23
C ALA A 47 7.18 18.71 -4.44
N ARG A 48 8.42 19.24 -4.39
CA ARG A 48 8.70 20.65 -4.65
C ARG A 48 8.36 21.03 -6.10
N ILE A 49 8.76 20.23 -7.09
CA ILE A 49 8.40 20.44 -8.50
C ILE A 49 6.88 20.52 -8.67
N SER A 50 6.14 19.59 -8.06
CA SER A 50 4.68 19.58 -8.12
C SER A 50 4.07 20.80 -7.42
N SER A 51 4.61 21.18 -6.27
CA SER A 51 4.20 22.36 -5.51
C SER A 51 4.39 23.65 -6.29
N GLU A 52 5.53 23.82 -6.92
CA GLU A 52 5.85 24.98 -7.77
C GLU A 52 4.91 25.05 -8.97
N HIS A 53 4.67 23.91 -9.63
CA HIS A 53 3.80 23.85 -10.81
C HIS A 53 2.36 24.28 -10.49
N PHE A 54 1.80 23.83 -9.37
CA PHE A 54 0.43 24.16 -8.97
C PHE A 54 0.33 25.39 -8.06
N ALA A 55 1.47 26.03 -7.73
CA ALA A 55 1.56 27.15 -6.79
C ALA A 55 0.80 26.87 -5.47
N THR A 56 1.12 25.74 -4.83
CA THR A 56 0.57 25.34 -3.55
C THR A 56 1.29 26.02 -2.38
N ASP A 57 0.67 26.14 -1.20
CA ASP A 57 1.35 26.55 0.02
C ASP A 57 2.01 25.32 0.67
N HIS A 58 3.23 25.06 0.26
CA HIS A 58 3.97 23.83 0.59
C HIS A 58 4.73 23.93 1.90
N LYS A 59 4.60 22.91 2.73
CA LYS A 59 5.37 22.71 3.96
C LYS A 59 6.04 21.34 3.94
N GLU A 60 7.30 21.32 4.34
CA GLU A 60 8.13 20.12 4.31
C GLU A 60 8.77 19.88 5.68
N LEU A 61 8.89 18.62 6.08
CA LEU A 61 9.63 18.17 7.25
C LEU A 61 10.53 17.00 6.87
N ILE A 62 11.83 17.15 7.13
CA ILE A 62 12.82 16.08 6.94
C ILE A 62 12.92 15.26 8.24
N LEU A 63 12.73 13.96 8.14
CA LEU A 63 12.83 13.04 9.27
C LEU A 63 14.24 12.45 9.36
N SER A 64 14.82 12.56 10.56
CA SER A 64 16.01 11.79 10.94
C SER A 64 15.62 10.44 11.60
N PRO A 65 16.55 9.50 11.78
CA PRO A 65 16.27 8.22 12.44
C PRO A 65 15.69 8.34 13.85
N GLU A 66 16.00 9.42 14.58
CA GLU A 66 15.48 9.68 15.91
C GLU A 66 13.97 9.93 15.89
N PHE A 67 13.47 10.64 14.88
CA PHE A 67 12.03 10.83 14.68
C PHE A 67 11.29 9.52 14.49
N VAL A 68 11.88 8.57 13.74
CA VAL A 68 11.30 7.24 13.52
C VAL A 68 11.12 6.51 14.85
N LYS A 69 12.13 6.55 15.71
CA LYS A 69 12.11 5.92 17.03
C LYS A 69 11.03 6.50 17.95
N ASP A 70 10.92 7.83 17.99
CA ASP A 70 9.90 8.55 18.79
C ASP A 70 8.48 8.28 18.27
N ALA A 71 8.30 8.25 16.96
CA ALA A 71 7.02 7.95 16.34
C ALA A 71 6.51 6.55 16.69
N LEU A 72 7.36 5.53 16.64
CA LEU A 72 6.95 4.15 16.93
C LEU A 72 6.31 4.04 18.32
N LEU A 73 6.89 4.66 19.33
CA LEU A 73 6.33 4.63 20.68
C LEU A 73 4.97 5.34 20.77
N LYS A 74 4.80 6.46 20.06
CA LYS A 74 3.56 7.23 20.07
C LYS A 74 2.45 6.57 19.25
N ILE A 75 2.79 6.02 18.10
CA ILE A 75 1.82 5.43 17.18
C ILE A 75 1.19 4.17 17.80
N THR A 76 1.97 3.36 18.53
CA THR A 76 1.46 2.16 19.21
C THR A 76 0.39 2.44 20.26
N GLU A 77 0.29 3.68 20.76
CA GLU A 77 -0.78 4.09 21.69
C GLU A 77 -2.14 4.32 20.98
N TYR A 78 -2.13 4.51 19.66
CA TYR A 78 -3.31 4.85 18.87
C TYR A 78 -3.80 3.74 17.95
N LEU A 79 -2.96 2.74 17.68
CA LEU A 79 -3.32 1.63 16.82
C LEU A 79 -3.94 0.49 17.63
N ASP A 80 -5.08 0.01 17.19
CA ASP A 80 -5.80 -1.10 17.83
C ASP A 80 -5.16 -2.46 17.51
N GLU A 81 -4.36 -2.53 16.44
CA GLU A 81 -3.68 -3.75 15.99
C GLU A 81 -2.23 -3.47 15.53
N PRO A 82 -1.37 -4.50 15.46
CA PRO A 82 -0.02 -4.36 14.93
C PRO A 82 -0.05 -3.89 13.47
N PHE A 83 0.65 -2.80 13.18
CA PHE A 83 0.70 -2.21 11.86
C PHE A 83 2.03 -2.52 11.17
N GLY A 84 1.97 -3.28 10.07
CA GLY A 84 3.16 -3.78 9.35
C GLY A 84 3.69 -2.87 8.23
N ASN A 85 3.04 -1.73 7.97
CA ASN A 85 3.47 -0.81 6.91
C ASN A 85 4.23 0.40 7.48
N SER A 86 5.48 0.58 7.06
CA SER A 86 6.33 1.69 7.52
C SER A 86 5.82 3.08 7.13
N SER A 87 4.88 3.20 6.18
CA SER A 87 4.27 4.47 5.78
C SER A 87 3.49 5.17 6.89
N VAL A 88 3.13 4.44 7.95
CA VAL A 88 2.46 5.04 9.13
C VAL A 88 3.29 6.15 9.78
N ILE A 89 4.62 6.04 9.77
CA ILE A 89 5.51 7.02 10.38
C ILE A 89 5.47 8.37 9.63
N PRO A 90 5.75 8.43 8.33
CA PRO A 90 5.61 9.69 7.59
C PRO A 90 4.17 10.22 7.62
N THR A 91 3.14 9.36 7.58
CA THR A 91 1.74 9.78 7.71
C THR A 91 1.48 10.49 9.04
N TYR A 92 1.96 9.93 10.15
CA TYR A 92 1.85 10.53 11.48
C TYR A 92 2.48 11.94 11.53
N TYR A 93 3.72 12.07 11.06
CA TYR A 93 4.40 13.39 11.09
C TYR A 93 3.80 14.38 10.10
N CYS A 94 3.32 13.93 8.95
CA CYS A 94 2.63 14.77 8.00
C CYS A 94 1.32 15.34 8.60
N ALA A 95 0.54 14.48 9.25
CA ALA A 95 -0.66 14.91 9.96
C ALA A 95 -0.35 15.87 11.11
N ALA A 96 0.71 15.61 11.88
CA ALA A 96 1.16 16.49 12.95
C ALA A 96 1.63 17.86 12.40
N LEU A 97 2.37 17.87 11.28
CA LEU A 97 2.80 19.08 10.60
C LEU A 97 1.60 19.90 10.11
N ALA A 98 0.65 19.24 9.45
CA ALA A 98 -0.58 19.87 8.97
C ALA A 98 -1.38 20.51 10.11
N ARG A 99 -1.55 19.78 11.20
CA ARG A 99 -2.24 20.28 12.40
C ARG A 99 -1.56 21.51 13.01
N LYS A 100 -0.22 21.52 13.03
CA LYS A 100 0.56 22.69 13.48
C LYS A 100 0.29 23.94 12.63
N HIS A 101 -0.07 23.75 11.35
CA HIS A 101 -0.45 24.81 10.43
C HIS A 101 -1.96 25.08 10.36
N GLY A 102 -2.76 24.54 11.31
CA GLY A 102 -4.20 24.80 11.40
C GLY A 102 -5.04 24.01 10.39
N ILE A 103 -4.49 22.95 9.81
CA ILE A 103 -5.20 22.07 8.89
C ILE A 103 -5.85 20.93 9.68
N GLU A 104 -7.13 20.70 9.48
CA GLU A 104 -7.91 19.67 10.18
C GLU A 104 -8.18 18.45 9.29
N THR A 105 -8.17 18.65 7.98
CA THR A 105 -8.42 17.57 7.00
C THR A 105 -7.29 17.52 5.99
N LEU A 106 -6.70 16.34 5.78
CA LEU A 106 -5.75 16.08 4.72
C LEU A 106 -6.38 15.16 3.67
N LEU A 107 -6.32 15.57 2.41
CA LEU A 107 -6.63 14.73 1.28
C LEU A 107 -5.40 13.91 0.90
N ALA A 108 -5.62 12.63 0.57
CA ALA A 108 -4.57 11.71 0.16
C ALA A 108 -4.83 11.17 -1.24
N GLY A 109 -3.79 10.63 -1.87
CA GLY A 109 -3.87 9.96 -3.17
C GLY A 109 -4.28 8.49 -3.09
N ASP A 110 -4.66 8.01 -1.90
CA ASP A 110 -5.06 6.62 -1.68
C ASP A 110 -6.26 6.25 -2.56
N GLY A 111 -6.20 5.08 -3.16
CA GLY A 111 -7.18 4.64 -4.16
C GLY A 111 -6.85 5.04 -5.61
N GLY A 112 -5.82 5.85 -5.84
CA GLY A 112 -5.35 6.23 -7.17
C GLY A 112 -4.87 5.03 -7.98
N ASP A 113 -4.05 4.20 -7.38
CA ASP A 113 -3.55 2.95 -7.99
C ASP A 113 -4.69 1.99 -8.40
N GLU A 114 -5.75 1.91 -7.60
CA GLU A 114 -6.93 1.09 -7.85
C GLU A 114 -7.75 1.59 -9.05
N LEU A 115 -7.80 2.90 -9.23
CA LEU A 115 -8.55 3.54 -10.32
C LEU A 115 -7.73 3.66 -11.61
N PHE A 116 -6.43 3.94 -11.50
CA PHE A 116 -5.57 4.31 -12.62
C PHE A 116 -4.42 3.31 -12.87
N ALA A 117 -4.36 2.21 -12.11
CA ALA A 117 -3.42 1.10 -12.29
C ALA A 117 -1.93 1.53 -12.19
N GLY A 118 -1.57 2.33 -11.21
CA GLY A 118 -0.20 2.80 -10.99
C GLY A 118 0.77 1.75 -10.43
N ASN A 119 0.27 0.66 -9.81
CA ASN A 119 1.09 -0.35 -9.17
C ASN A 119 1.33 -1.57 -10.07
N THR A 120 2.56 -2.08 -10.09
CA THR A 120 2.96 -3.26 -10.88
C THR A 120 2.14 -4.52 -10.58
N ARG A 121 1.59 -4.65 -9.35
CA ARG A 121 0.71 -5.78 -9.00
C ARG A 121 -0.54 -5.86 -9.87
N TYR A 122 -1.03 -4.75 -10.43
CA TYR A 122 -2.18 -4.76 -11.34
C TYR A 122 -1.79 -5.28 -12.73
N VAL A 123 -0.56 -5.00 -13.17
CA VAL A 123 0.00 -5.61 -14.39
C VAL A 123 0.12 -7.13 -14.20
N ASP A 124 0.57 -7.57 -13.02
CA ASP A 124 0.65 -8.99 -12.68
C ASP A 124 -0.73 -9.65 -12.70
N GLN A 125 -1.80 -8.96 -12.27
CA GLN A 125 -3.16 -9.52 -12.38
C GLN A 125 -3.55 -9.80 -13.83
N ALA A 126 -3.30 -8.90 -14.76
CA ALA A 126 -3.56 -9.12 -16.18
C ALA A 126 -2.79 -10.32 -16.76
N VAL A 127 -1.60 -10.60 -16.22
CA VAL A 127 -0.83 -11.81 -16.59
C VAL A 127 -1.50 -13.08 -16.03
N PHE A 128 -2.01 -13.04 -14.80
CA PHE A 128 -2.72 -14.19 -14.21
C PHE A 128 -4.06 -14.48 -14.88
N GLU A 129 -4.79 -13.46 -15.30
CA GLU A 129 -6.05 -13.62 -16.05
C GLU A 129 -5.86 -14.35 -17.39
N ARG A 130 -4.67 -14.28 -17.99
CA ARG A 130 -4.35 -15.08 -19.19
C ARG A 130 -4.40 -16.57 -18.93
N TYR A 131 -4.23 -17.01 -17.69
CA TYR A 131 -4.39 -18.42 -17.33
C TYR A 131 -5.84 -18.90 -17.54
N ASP A 132 -6.82 -18.07 -17.22
CA ASP A 132 -8.23 -18.39 -17.39
C ASP A 132 -8.65 -18.43 -18.88
N ALA A 133 -7.92 -17.69 -19.74
CA ALA A 133 -8.10 -17.73 -21.19
C ALA A 133 -7.50 -18.98 -21.86
N ILE A 134 -6.74 -19.81 -21.13
CA ILE A 134 -6.13 -21.04 -21.66
C ILE A 134 -7.23 -22.10 -21.91
N PRO A 135 -7.26 -22.75 -23.08
CA PRO A 135 -8.20 -23.85 -23.36
C PRO A 135 -8.19 -24.95 -22.28
N GLY A 136 -9.36 -25.42 -21.85
CA GLY A 136 -9.53 -26.28 -20.68
C GLY A 136 -8.69 -27.56 -20.70
N VAL A 137 -8.40 -28.14 -21.89
CA VAL A 137 -7.53 -29.31 -22.02
C VAL A 137 -6.09 -28.98 -21.62
N VAL A 138 -5.57 -27.84 -22.10
CA VAL A 138 -4.21 -27.37 -21.77
C VAL A 138 -4.13 -27.02 -20.30
N ARG A 139 -5.16 -26.34 -19.78
CA ARG A 139 -5.22 -25.97 -18.35
C ARG A 139 -5.21 -27.20 -17.45
N ARG A 140 -5.94 -28.26 -17.78
CA ARG A 140 -5.89 -29.54 -17.05
C ARG A 140 -4.48 -30.18 -17.05
N ALA A 141 -3.78 -30.13 -18.18
CA ALA A 141 -2.41 -30.62 -18.24
C ALA A 141 -1.46 -29.80 -17.35
N LEU A 142 -1.63 -28.45 -17.31
CA LEU A 142 -0.90 -27.57 -16.42
C LEU A 142 -1.24 -27.82 -14.94
N ASP A 143 -2.50 -28.15 -14.63
CA ASP A 143 -2.95 -28.47 -13.27
C ASP A 143 -2.34 -29.78 -12.76
N VAL A 144 -2.23 -30.80 -13.61
CA VAL A 144 -1.52 -32.04 -13.29
C VAL A 144 -0.03 -31.73 -13.04
N GLY A 145 0.60 -30.95 -13.93
CA GLY A 145 1.98 -30.49 -13.74
C GLY A 145 2.16 -29.72 -12.43
N TYR A 146 1.20 -28.86 -12.07
CA TYR A 146 1.19 -28.15 -10.79
C TYR A 146 1.12 -29.11 -9.59
N ALA A 147 0.29 -30.16 -9.64
CA ALA A 147 0.16 -31.12 -8.55
C ALA A 147 1.47 -31.88 -8.25
N VAL A 148 2.29 -32.14 -9.27
CA VAL A 148 3.59 -32.81 -9.13
C VAL A 148 4.77 -31.84 -8.94
N ALA A 149 4.55 -30.53 -9.14
CA ALA A 149 5.59 -29.51 -9.08
C ALA A 149 6.30 -29.39 -7.72
N PRO A 150 5.69 -29.65 -6.55
CA PRO A 150 6.42 -29.68 -5.29
C PRO A 150 7.63 -30.61 -5.30
N ILE A 151 7.54 -31.70 -6.06
CA ILE A 151 8.62 -32.68 -6.23
C ILE A 151 9.72 -32.12 -7.16
N LEU A 152 9.34 -31.29 -8.13
CA LEU A 152 10.21 -30.74 -9.18
C LEU A 152 10.79 -29.35 -8.84
N GLN A 153 10.40 -28.73 -7.72
CA GLN A 153 10.79 -27.35 -7.34
C GLN A 153 12.30 -27.13 -7.08
N LYS A 154 13.12 -28.13 -7.32
CA LYS A 154 14.58 -28.02 -7.20
C LYS A 154 15.21 -27.04 -8.21
N THR A 155 14.49 -26.70 -9.29
CA THR A 155 14.97 -25.74 -10.29
C THR A 155 14.31 -24.37 -10.15
N PRO A 156 15.02 -23.25 -10.39
CA PRO A 156 14.45 -21.91 -10.30
C PRO A 156 13.26 -21.68 -11.26
N ILE A 157 13.30 -22.32 -12.44
CA ILE A 157 12.25 -22.20 -13.46
C ILE A 157 10.98 -22.90 -13.00
N ALA A 158 11.07 -24.14 -12.50
CA ALA A 158 9.93 -24.88 -12.00
C ALA A 158 9.27 -24.16 -10.80
N ARG A 159 10.10 -23.58 -9.91
CA ARG A 159 9.60 -22.78 -8.78
C ARG A 159 8.85 -21.52 -9.22
N LYS A 160 9.34 -20.80 -10.25
CA LYS A 160 8.63 -19.65 -10.82
C LYS A 160 7.31 -20.06 -11.48
N GLY A 161 7.32 -21.15 -12.28
CA GLY A 161 6.11 -21.69 -12.91
C GLY A 161 5.06 -22.12 -11.88
N TYR A 162 5.50 -22.80 -10.83
CA TYR A 162 4.64 -23.20 -9.72
C TYR A 162 4.01 -21.97 -9.05
N GLY A 163 4.82 -20.96 -8.69
CA GLY A 163 4.32 -19.72 -8.09
C GLY A 163 3.33 -18.97 -8.97
N TYR A 164 3.54 -18.99 -10.29
CA TYR A 164 2.61 -18.40 -11.24
C TYR A 164 1.25 -19.15 -11.25
N ILE A 165 1.27 -20.45 -11.44
CA ILE A 165 0.04 -21.27 -11.52
C ILE A 165 -0.71 -21.21 -10.17
N SER A 166 0.00 -21.26 -9.04
CA SER A 166 -0.57 -21.15 -7.71
C SER A 166 -1.38 -19.87 -7.55
N LYS A 167 -0.80 -18.74 -7.91
CA LYS A 167 -1.47 -17.43 -7.84
C LYS A 167 -2.59 -17.30 -8.87
N ALA A 168 -2.38 -17.80 -10.10
CA ALA A 168 -3.38 -17.73 -11.16
C ALA A 168 -4.66 -18.54 -10.83
N LYS A 169 -4.54 -19.60 -10.04
CA LYS A 169 -5.68 -20.41 -9.57
C LYS A 169 -6.49 -19.75 -8.45
N MET A 170 -5.93 -18.76 -7.79
CA MET A 170 -6.65 -18.00 -6.76
C MET A 170 -7.60 -17.02 -7.46
N GLY A 171 -8.87 -17.03 -7.08
CA GLY A 171 -9.84 -16.02 -7.52
C GLY A 171 -9.56 -14.63 -6.94
N LEU A 172 -10.22 -13.61 -7.48
CA LEU A 172 -10.32 -12.32 -6.82
C LEU A 172 -11.50 -12.39 -5.81
N PRO A 173 -11.41 -11.78 -4.63
CA PRO A 173 -10.34 -10.90 -4.14
C PRO A 173 -9.13 -11.62 -3.50
N ASP A 174 -9.17 -12.91 -3.23
CA ASP A 174 -8.15 -13.67 -2.46
C ASP A 174 -6.75 -13.51 -3.04
N ARG A 175 -6.64 -13.45 -4.37
CA ARG A 175 -5.36 -13.23 -5.05
C ARG A 175 -4.70 -11.91 -4.63
N LEU A 176 -5.46 -10.85 -4.42
CA LEU A 176 -4.95 -9.56 -3.93
C LEU A 176 -4.60 -9.65 -2.44
N GLN A 177 -5.40 -10.35 -1.66
CA GLN A 177 -5.13 -10.60 -0.25
C GLN A 177 -3.85 -11.40 -0.02
N ALA A 178 -3.48 -12.29 -0.95
CA ALA A 178 -2.25 -13.08 -0.88
C ALA A 178 -0.95 -12.24 -0.89
N TYR A 179 -1.01 -10.96 -1.22
CA TYR A 179 0.11 -10.03 -1.05
C TYR A 179 0.24 -9.49 0.37
N ASN A 180 -0.79 -9.61 1.19
CA ASN A 180 -0.71 -9.25 2.59
C ASN A 180 0.14 -10.29 3.35
N PHE A 181 1.20 -9.81 4.01
CA PHE A 181 2.12 -10.69 4.74
C PHE A 181 1.40 -11.49 5.82
N LEU A 182 0.46 -10.91 6.53
CA LEU A 182 -0.28 -11.59 7.59
C LEU A 182 -1.13 -12.74 7.05
N ASN A 183 -1.67 -12.61 5.84
CA ASN A 183 -2.48 -13.68 5.22
C ASN A 183 -1.63 -14.86 4.68
N GLN A 184 -0.30 -14.77 4.77
CA GLN A 184 0.60 -15.88 4.42
C GLN A 184 0.81 -16.86 5.58
N PHE A 185 0.38 -16.49 6.76
CA PHE A 185 0.47 -17.31 7.97
C PHE A 185 -0.91 -17.72 8.42
N SER A 186 -1.05 -18.97 8.82
CA SER A 186 -2.24 -19.39 9.56
C SER A 186 -2.22 -18.70 10.95
N PRO A 187 -3.38 -18.53 11.60
CA PRO A 187 -3.46 -17.81 12.87
C PRO A 187 -2.78 -18.55 14.04
N GLU A 188 -2.60 -19.87 13.95
CA GLU A 188 -2.09 -20.70 15.05
C GLU A 188 -0.65 -20.34 15.51
N PRO A 189 0.30 -19.99 14.62
CA PRO A 189 1.63 -19.55 15.05
C PRO A 189 1.64 -18.17 15.72
N VAL A 190 0.60 -17.35 15.48
CA VAL A 190 0.54 -15.95 15.94
C VAL A 190 -0.28 -15.81 17.22
N PHE A 191 -1.36 -16.58 17.35
CA PHE A 191 -2.29 -16.47 18.46
C PHE A 191 -2.34 -17.76 19.27
N ASN A 192 -2.54 -17.63 20.58
CA ASN A 192 -2.69 -18.79 21.45
C ASN A 192 -4.08 -19.45 21.31
N GLU A 193 -4.16 -20.73 21.70
CA GLU A 193 -5.41 -21.53 21.59
C GLU A 193 -6.59 -20.90 22.34
N THR A 194 -6.34 -20.20 23.45
CA THR A 194 -7.39 -19.56 24.26
C THR A 194 -8.04 -18.40 23.48
N LEU A 195 -7.28 -17.66 22.70
CA LEU A 195 -7.80 -16.58 21.85
C LEU A 195 -8.52 -17.17 20.63
N LEU A 196 -7.91 -18.14 19.95
CA LEU A 196 -8.50 -18.80 18.79
C LEU A 196 -9.83 -19.48 19.10
N GLY A 197 -9.98 -20.04 20.30
CA GLY A 197 -11.24 -20.63 20.74
C GLY A 197 -12.36 -19.62 21.10
N LYS A 198 -12.04 -18.33 21.17
CA LYS A 198 -13.00 -17.25 21.47
C LYS A 198 -13.39 -16.41 20.25
N VAL A 199 -12.63 -16.51 19.17
CA VAL A 199 -12.86 -15.75 17.95
C VAL A 199 -13.61 -16.65 16.98
N ASP A 200 -14.70 -16.15 16.43
CA ASP A 200 -15.32 -16.78 15.27
C ASP A 200 -14.34 -16.66 14.10
N GLN A 201 -13.87 -17.82 13.62
CA GLN A 201 -12.94 -17.89 12.48
C GLN A 201 -13.69 -17.85 11.14
N ALA A 202 -15.01 -17.62 11.14
CA ALA A 202 -15.75 -17.33 9.92
C ALA A 202 -15.15 -16.10 9.23
N GLU A 203 -15.04 -16.16 7.93
CA GLU A 203 -14.47 -15.07 7.16
C GLU A 203 -15.24 -13.78 7.41
N PRO A 204 -14.54 -12.63 7.62
CA PRO A 204 -15.18 -11.35 7.93
C PRO A 204 -16.02 -10.76 6.79
N TRP A 205 -16.22 -11.50 5.71
CA TRP A 205 -16.88 -11.10 4.48
C TRP A 205 -18.22 -11.81 4.21
N ASP A 206 -18.67 -12.67 5.11
CA ASP A 206 -20.00 -13.32 5.04
C ASP A 206 -21.14 -12.42 5.48
#